data_fa01327d8ddf5154a571f4fb24024cad
#
_entry.id   fa01327d8ddf5154a571f4fb24024cad
#
_cell.length_a   1.000
_cell.length_b   1.000
_cell.length_c   1.000
_cell.angle_alpha   90.00
_cell.angle_beta   90.00
_cell.angle_gamma   90.00
#
_symmetry.space_group_name_H-M   'P 1'
#
loop_
_entity.id
_entity.type
_entity.pdbx_description
1 polymer ?
#
loop_
_entity_poly.entity_id
_entity_poly.type
_entity_poly.pdbx_seq_one_letter_code
_entity_poly.pdbx_strand_id
1 'polypeptide(L)'
;MCIRDSYKYQNQKKTYYATFKLGATTPSYDRETEINEIFSTSHININRLKICIKNFIGELDQIPPAFSAIKINGKRSYELARKGENVSLNSRKIFISKFELLNFKNCEIDCKIECSKGTYIRSIANDFGKHLNSGAYLKYLERYSIGRLSIENAYSLDKLEKQLFS
;
A
#
# COMPACT_ATOMS: atom_id res chain seq x y z
N MET A 1 14.10 9.21 21.44
CA MET A 1 14.26 9.04 19.98
C MET A 1 14.43 10.41 19.35
N CYS A 2 15.58 10.68 18.74
CA CYS A 2 15.83 11.98 18.10
C CYS A 2 15.01 12.08 16.81
N ILE A 3 13.89 12.79 16.85
CA ILE A 3 13.02 13.10 15.69
C ILE A 3 13.81 13.74 14.54
N ARG A 4 14.95 14.36 14.86
CA ARG A 4 15.83 15.03 13.89
C ARG A 4 16.41 14.12 12.81
N ASP A 5 16.57 12.83 13.05
CA ASP A 5 17.17 11.91 12.08
C ASP A 5 16.16 11.22 11.18
N SER A 6 14.87 11.31 11.50
CA SER A 6 13.82 10.65 10.71
C SER A 6 13.76 11.15 9.26
N TYR A 7 14.11 12.43 9.01
CA TYR A 7 14.10 12.99 7.65
C TYR A 7 15.13 12.31 6.72
N LYS A 8 16.24 11.78 7.28
CA LYS A 8 17.28 11.06 6.52
C LYS A 8 16.71 9.80 5.86
N TYR A 9 15.70 9.18 6.50
CA TYR A 9 15.08 7.95 6.02
C TYR A 9 13.79 8.20 5.20
N GLN A 10 13.17 9.37 5.36
CA GLN A 10 11.91 9.68 4.65
C GLN A 10 12.05 9.63 3.13
N ASN A 11 13.19 10.06 2.60
CA ASN A 11 13.44 10.12 1.16
C ASN A 11 13.92 8.79 0.56
N GLN A 12 14.26 7.81 1.40
CA GLN A 12 14.75 6.52 0.94
C GLN A 12 13.60 5.67 0.38
N LYS A 13 13.94 4.74 -0.49
CA LYS A 13 13.01 3.72 -0.99
C LYS A 13 12.49 2.85 0.15
N LYS A 14 11.27 2.35 0.00
CA LYS A 14 10.62 1.42 0.93
C LYS A 14 10.30 0.14 0.20
N THR A 15 10.51 -0.98 0.88
CA THR A 15 10.07 -2.29 0.42
C THR A 15 8.93 -2.78 1.31
N TYR A 16 7.88 -3.25 0.66
CA TYR A 16 6.69 -3.78 1.33
C TYR A 16 6.41 -5.21 0.88
N TYR A 17 5.96 -6.04 1.82
CA TYR A 17 5.19 -7.24 1.54
C TYR A 17 3.72 -6.90 1.69
N ALA A 18 2.92 -7.26 0.72
CA ALA A 18 1.50 -6.94 0.69
C ALA A 18 0.69 -8.11 0.15
N THR A 19 -0.52 -8.29 0.71
CA THR A 19 -1.54 -9.18 0.15
C THR A 19 -2.70 -8.34 -0.37
N PHE A 20 -3.02 -8.46 -1.67
CA PHE A 20 -4.20 -7.85 -2.26
C PHE A 20 -5.29 -8.91 -2.39
N LYS A 21 -6.49 -8.59 -1.90
CA LYS A 21 -7.70 -9.40 -2.13
C LYS A 21 -8.38 -8.91 -3.38
N LEU A 22 -8.54 -9.80 -4.37
CA LEU A 22 -9.23 -9.55 -5.62
C LEU A 22 -10.73 -9.85 -5.51
N GLY A 23 -11.52 -9.21 -6.36
CA GLY A 23 -12.96 -9.47 -6.48
C GLY A 23 -13.83 -8.62 -5.56
N ALA A 24 -13.29 -7.66 -4.85
CA ALA A 24 -14.07 -6.74 -4.03
C ALA A 24 -13.34 -5.40 -3.87
N THR A 25 -14.09 -4.34 -3.56
CA THR A 25 -13.55 -3.03 -3.19
C THR A 25 -14.01 -2.62 -1.81
N THR A 26 -13.27 -1.70 -1.19
CA THR A 26 -13.64 -1.02 0.03
C THR A 26 -13.38 0.48 -0.14
N PRO A 27 -14.14 1.38 0.50
CA PRO A 27 -13.92 2.83 0.41
C PRO A 27 -12.52 3.28 0.90
N SER A 28 -11.94 2.59 1.87
CA SER A 28 -10.60 2.87 2.40
C SER A 28 -9.46 2.23 1.59
N TYR A 29 -9.78 1.36 0.61
CA TYR A 29 -8.86 0.52 -0.15
C TYR A 29 -8.09 -0.51 0.70
N ASP A 30 -8.55 -0.77 1.94
CA ASP A 30 -8.05 -1.76 2.87
C ASP A 30 -9.19 -2.36 3.71
N ARG A 31 -8.89 -2.93 4.87
CA ARG A 31 -9.85 -3.58 5.78
C ARG A 31 -10.45 -2.63 6.84
N GLU A 32 -10.19 -1.33 6.75
CA GLU A 32 -10.75 -0.34 7.69
C GLU A 32 -12.26 -0.17 7.48
N THR A 33 -12.73 -0.31 6.22
CA THR A 33 -14.14 -0.18 5.87
C THR A 33 -14.69 -1.47 5.27
N GLU A 34 -16.00 -1.67 5.37
CA GLU A 34 -16.71 -2.81 4.80
C GLU A 34 -16.61 -2.84 3.27
N ILE A 35 -16.83 -4.03 2.69
CA ILE A 35 -16.89 -4.22 1.24
C ILE A 35 -18.11 -3.47 0.71
N ASN A 36 -17.90 -2.63 -0.30
CA ASN A 36 -18.97 -1.88 -0.96
C ASN A 36 -19.37 -2.43 -2.34
N GLU A 37 -18.45 -3.12 -3.03
CA GLU A 37 -18.73 -3.72 -4.34
C GLU A 37 -18.03 -5.06 -4.49
N ILE A 38 -18.67 -5.99 -5.23
CA ILE A 38 -18.14 -7.32 -5.52
C ILE A 38 -18.05 -7.50 -7.05
N PHE A 39 -16.98 -8.13 -7.50
CA PHE A 39 -16.66 -8.32 -8.91
C PHE A 39 -16.30 -9.78 -9.19
N SER A 40 -16.55 -10.21 -10.44
CA SER A 40 -16.07 -11.50 -10.91
C SER A 40 -14.55 -11.56 -10.96
N THR A 41 -14.00 -12.71 -10.62
CA THR A 41 -12.55 -13.02 -10.70
C THR A 41 -12.25 -14.19 -11.64
N SER A 42 -13.28 -14.77 -12.28
CA SER A 42 -13.15 -15.97 -13.13
C SER A 42 -12.20 -15.80 -14.32
N HIS A 43 -12.05 -14.56 -14.79
CA HIS A 43 -11.17 -14.21 -15.91
C HIS A 43 -9.71 -13.95 -15.47
N ILE A 44 -9.41 -13.95 -14.17
CA ILE A 44 -8.09 -13.64 -13.64
C ILE A 44 -7.25 -14.92 -13.55
N ASN A 45 -6.10 -14.88 -14.18
CA ASN A 45 -5.11 -15.95 -14.15
C ASN A 45 -3.69 -15.36 -13.98
N ILE A 46 -2.72 -16.22 -13.72
CA ILE A 46 -1.35 -15.81 -13.43
C ILE A 46 -0.70 -14.99 -14.57
N ASN A 47 -1.06 -15.28 -15.82
CA ASN A 47 -0.52 -14.54 -16.97
C ASN A 47 -1.07 -13.11 -17.01
N ARG A 48 -2.37 -12.92 -16.76
CA ARG A 48 -2.97 -11.58 -16.64
C ARG A 48 -2.37 -10.78 -15.49
N LEU A 49 -2.14 -11.42 -14.35
CA LEU A 49 -1.47 -10.78 -13.21
C LEU A 49 -0.06 -10.30 -13.58
N LYS A 50 0.74 -11.14 -14.23
CA LYS A 50 2.09 -10.78 -14.67
C LYS A 50 2.11 -9.63 -15.68
N ILE A 51 1.14 -9.59 -16.61
CA ILE A 51 0.98 -8.48 -17.56
C ILE A 51 0.59 -7.21 -16.82
N CYS A 52 -0.41 -7.29 -15.93
CA CYS A 52 -0.86 -6.15 -15.14
C CYS A 52 0.28 -5.55 -14.30
N ILE A 53 1.08 -6.37 -13.63
CA ILE A 53 2.22 -5.94 -12.81
C ILE A 53 3.20 -5.07 -13.61
N LYS A 54 3.46 -5.39 -14.87
CA LYS A 54 4.38 -4.61 -15.72
C LYS A 54 3.93 -3.15 -15.88
N ASN A 55 2.62 -2.89 -15.87
CA ASN A 55 2.06 -1.55 -16.00
C ASN A 55 2.24 -0.71 -14.73
N PHE A 56 2.61 -1.33 -13.61
CA PHE A 56 2.86 -0.66 -12.33
C PHE A 56 4.34 -0.42 -12.04
N ILE A 57 5.24 -0.79 -12.95
CA ILE A 57 6.69 -0.56 -12.79
C ILE A 57 7.06 0.73 -13.50
N GLY A 58 7.82 1.60 -12.83
CA GLY A 58 8.24 2.89 -13.36
C GLY A 58 7.56 4.07 -12.68
N GLU A 59 7.49 5.20 -13.39
CA GLU A 59 6.83 6.42 -12.92
C GLU A 59 5.31 6.33 -13.17
N LEU A 60 4.52 6.64 -12.14
CA LEU A 60 3.06 6.58 -12.18
C LEU A 60 2.46 7.82 -11.51
N ASP A 61 1.32 8.24 -11.99
CA ASP A 61 0.47 9.22 -11.32
C ASP A 61 -0.52 8.50 -10.41
N GLN A 62 -0.37 8.67 -9.11
CA GLN A 62 -1.20 8.02 -8.10
C GLN A 62 -2.09 9.01 -7.38
N ILE A 63 -3.38 8.73 -7.30
CA ILE A 63 -4.32 9.43 -6.43
C ILE A 63 -4.26 8.78 -5.04
N PRO A 64 -3.90 9.55 -3.99
CA PRO A 64 -3.93 9.04 -2.62
C PRO A 64 -5.33 8.61 -2.20
N PRO A 65 -5.47 7.66 -1.26
CA PRO A 65 -6.79 7.30 -0.76
C PRO A 65 -7.39 8.45 0.07
N ALA A 66 -8.72 8.60 0.02
CA ALA A 66 -9.44 9.59 0.84
C ALA A 66 -9.16 9.38 2.35
N PHE A 67 -9.01 8.14 2.77
CA PHE A 67 -8.60 7.75 4.13
C PHE A 67 -7.10 7.91 4.35
N SER A 68 -6.60 9.15 4.23
CA SER A 68 -5.18 9.47 4.42
C SER A 68 -4.96 10.69 5.33
N ALA A 69 -3.74 10.86 5.84
CA ALA A 69 -3.37 11.98 6.70
C ALA A 69 -3.07 13.28 5.92
N ILE A 70 -3.36 13.33 4.62
CA ILE A 70 -3.20 14.54 3.80
C ILE A 70 -4.15 15.61 4.32
N LYS A 71 -3.65 16.84 4.41
CA LYS A 71 -4.48 17.98 4.82
C LYS A 71 -5.13 18.66 3.61
N ILE A 72 -6.43 18.92 3.73
CA ILE A 72 -7.23 19.71 2.80
C ILE A 72 -7.86 20.85 3.61
N ASN A 73 -7.55 22.09 3.28
CA ASN A 73 -8.06 23.25 4.01
C ASN A 73 -7.87 23.17 5.53
N GLY A 74 -6.70 22.64 5.97
CA GLY A 74 -6.35 22.50 7.38
C GLY A 74 -6.87 21.23 8.08
N LYS A 75 -7.88 20.55 7.54
CA LYS A 75 -8.43 19.30 8.07
C LYS A 75 -7.78 18.07 7.42
N ARG A 76 -7.68 16.97 8.13
CA ARG A 76 -7.15 15.73 7.57
C ARG A 76 -8.19 15.03 6.70
N SER A 77 -7.75 14.52 5.54
CA SER A 77 -8.60 13.86 4.56
C SER A 77 -9.40 12.69 5.16
N TYR A 78 -8.79 11.87 6.04
CA TYR A 78 -9.51 10.76 6.68
C TYR A 78 -10.65 11.23 7.60
N GLU A 79 -10.56 12.42 8.22
CA GLU A 79 -11.62 12.98 9.07
C GLU A 79 -12.87 13.35 8.24
N LEU A 80 -12.64 13.88 7.04
CA LEU A 80 -13.70 14.20 6.08
C LEU A 80 -14.31 12.92 5.50
N ALA A 81 -13.47 11.97 5.08
CA ALA A 81 -13.93 10.69 4.53
C ALA A 81 -14.78 9.88 5.51
N ARG A 82 -14.42 9.84 6.81
CA ARG A 82 -15.23 9.18 7.86
C ARG A 82 -16.58 9.84 8.09
N LYS A 83 -16.72 11.12 7.76
CA LYS A 83 -18.00 11.84 7.81
C LYS A 83 -18.83 11.65 6.53
N GLY A 84 -18.36 10.89 5.56
CA GLY A 84 -19.02 10.69 4.27
C GLY A 84 -18.88 11.90 3.31
N GLU A 85 -17.99 12.86 3.61
CA GLU A 85 -17.74 13.99 2.74
C GLU A 85 -16.90 13.53 1.53
N ASN A 86 -17.27 14.03 0.34
CA ASN A 86 -16.49 13.76 -0.87
C ASN A 86 -15.13 14.46 -0.79
N VAL A 87 -14.06 13.66 -0.84
CA VAL A 87 -12.69 14.14 -0.77
C VAL A 87 -12.04 13.95 -2.14
N SER A 88 -11.72 15.08 -2.80
CA SER A 88 -10.91 15.07 -4.03
C SER A 88 -9.45 15.37 -3.68
N LEU A 89 -8.56 14.48 -4.05
CA LEU A 89 -7.12 14.62 -3.87
C LEU A 89 -6.43 14.68 -5.22
N ASN A 90 -5.45 15.56 -5.35
CA ASN A 90 -4.63 15.65 -6.54
C ASN A 90 -3.72 14.42 -6.65
N SER A 91 -3.52 13.97 -7.89
CA SER A 91 -2.53 12.94 -8.18
C SER A 91 -1.12 13.42 -7.82
N ARG A 92 -0.25 12.48 -7.53
CA ARG A 92 1.17 12.72 -7.30
C ARG A 92 2.01 11.69 -8.02
N LYS A 93 3.16 12.12 -8.48
CA LYS A 93 4.13 11.22 -9.09
C LYS A 93 4.76 10.31 -8.04
N ILE A 94 4.71 9.03 -8.30
CA ILE A 94 5.38 7.98 -7.54
C ILE A 94 6.27 7.18 -8.47
N PHE A 95 7.22 6.43 -7.91
CA PHE A 95 8.06 5.52 -8.68
C PHE A 95 8.07 4.15 -8.02
N ILE A 96 7.74 3.11 -8.79
CA ILE A 96 7.83 1.71 -8.38
C ILE A 96 9.01 1.09 -9.12
N SER A 97 10.08 0.80 -8.38
CA SER A 97 11.29 0.19 -8.95
C SER A 97 11.16 -1.32 -9.11
N LYS A 98 10.31 -1.96 -8.30
CA LYS A 98 10.11 -3.40 -8.33
C LYS A 98 8.71 -3.77 -7.87
N PHE A 99 8.08 -4.69 -8.61
CA PHE A 99 6.81 -5.29 -8.24
C PHE A 99 6.87 -6.77 -8.60
N GLU A 100 6.95 -7.64 -7.60
CA GLU A 100 7.06 -9.09 -7.76
C GLU A 100 5.79 -9.77 -7.25
N LEU A 101 5.25 -10.68 -8.05
CA LEU A 101 4.23 -11.63 -7.62
C LEU A 101 4.93 -12.79 -6.91
N LEU A 102 4.61 -13.00 -5.64
CA LEU A 102 5.16 -14.09 -4.84
C LEU A 102 4.24 -15.31 -4.87
N ASN A 103 2.92 -15.08 -4.74
CA ASN A 103 1.94 -16.14 -4.69
C ASN A 103 0.59 -15.66 -5.26
N PHE A 104 -0.22 -16.61 -5.76
CA PHE A 104 -1.61 -16.37 -6.16
C PHE A 104 -2.46 -17.56 -5.80
N LYS A 105 -3.36 -17.39 -4.82
CA LYS A 105 -4.28 -18.43 -4.34
C LYS A 105 -5.55 -17.80 -3.78
N ASN A 106 -6.70 -18.43 -4.00
CA ASN A 106 -8.00 -18.02 -3.43
C ASN A 106 -8.36 -16.53 -3.70
N CYS A 107 -8.08 -16.03 -4.92
CA CYS A 107 -8.25 -14.64 -5.29
C CYS A 107 -7.43 -13.67 -4.41
N GLU A 108 -6.33 -14.12 -3.87
CA GLU A 108 -5.36 -13.31 -3.14
C GLU A 108 -4.02 -13.37 -3.83
N ILE A 109 -3.38 -12.22 -3.95
CA ILE A 109 -2.02 -12.11 -4.45
C ILE A 109 -1.10 -11.60 -3.35
N ASP A 110 -0.04 -12.36 -3.10
CA ASP A 110 1.06 -11.91 -2.26
C ASP A 110 2.13 -11.31 -3.16
N CYS A 111 2.57 -10.13 -2.81
CA CYS A 111 3.52 -9.39 -3.63
C CYS A 111 4.56 -8.66 -2.78
N LYS A 112 5.72 -8.41 -3.42
CA LYS A 112 6.79 -7.57 -2.90
C LYS A 112 6.92 -6.34 -3.78
N ILE A 113 6.82 -5.16 -3.16
CA ILE A 113 6.83 -3.88 -3.87
C ILE A 113 7.93 -2.99 -3.31
N GLU A 114 8.85 -2.52 -4.17
CA GLU A 114 9.83 -1.49 -3.84
C GLU A 114 9.43 -0.18 -4.52
N CYS A 115 9.27 0.88 -3.72
CA CYS A 115 8.73 2.15 -4.22
C CYS A 115 9.35 3.37 -3.54
N SER A 116 9.13 4.53 -4.17
CA SER A 116 9.51 5.84 -3.67
C SER A 116 8.73 6.25 -2.41
N LYS A 117 9.19 7.30 -1.75
CA LYS A 117 8.43 7.95 -0.67
C LYS A 117 7.06 8.41 -1.16
N GLY A 118 6.09 8.42 -0.26
CA GLY A 118 4.75 8.94 -0.54
C GLY A 118 3.84 7.99 -1.32
N THR A 119 4.33 6.81 -1.71
CA THR A 119 3.53 5.78 -2.36
C THR A 119 2.55 5.15 -1.38
N TYR A 120 1.27 5.09 -1.76
CA TYR A 120 0.22 4.41 -1.02
C TYR A 120 -0.01 3.02 -1.61
N ILE A 121 0.38 1.98 -0.88
CA ILE A 121 0.18 0.58 -1.32
C ILE A 121 -1.32 0.25 -1.44
N ARG A 122 -2.18 0.90 -0.64
CA ARG A 122 -3.65 0.80 -0.74
C ARG A 122 -4.17 1.28 -2.09
N SER A 123 -3.68 2.43 -2.57
CA SER A 123 -4.05 2.92 -3.91
C SER A 123 -3.54 1.98 -5.01
N ILE A 124 -2.33 1.41 -4.85
CA ILE A 124 -1.82 0.40 -5.79
C ILE A 124 -2.77 -0.80 -5.84
N ALA A 125 -3.23 -1.31 -4.70
CA ALA A 125 -4.16 -2.44 -4.65
C ALA A 125 -5.48 -2.13 -5.38
N ASN A 126 -6.09 -0.97 -5.10
CA ASN A 126 -7.31 -0.52 -5.76
C ASN A 126 -7.14 -0.36 -7.27
N ASP A 127 -6.07 0.31 -7.70
CA ASP A 127 -5.80 0.56 -9.11
C ASP A 127 -5.44 -0.73 -9.85
N PHE A 128 -4.75 -1.66 -9.19
CA PHE A 128 -4.45 -2.99 -9.71
C PHE A 128 -5.73 -3.79 -9.99
N GLY A 129 -6.70 -3.74 -9.06
CA GLY A 129 -8.01 -4.34 -9.26
C GLY A 129 -8.75 -3.75 -10.46
N LYS A 130 -8.72 -2.42 -10.63
CA LYS A 130 -9.31 -1.73 -11.78
C LYS A 130 -8.68 -2.17 -13.11
N HIS A 131 -7.34 -2.26 -13.17
CA HIS A 131 -6.64 -2.73 -14.38
C HIS A 131 -6.96 -4.18 -14.75
N LEU A 132 -7.40 -4.98 -13.79
CA LEU A 132 -7.86 -6.36 -14.03
C LEU A 132 -9.34 -6.42 -14.42
N ASN A 133 -10.05 -5.29 -14.54
CA ASN A 133 -11.51 -5.23 -14.66
C ASN A 133 -12.20 -6.01 -13.53
N SER A 134 -11.67 -5.86 -12.33
CA SER A 134 -12.16 -6.44 -11.09
C SER A 134 -11.88 -5.45 -9.96
N GLY A 135 -12.45 -5.66 -8.79
CA GLY A 135 -12.07 -4.90 -7.59
C GLY A 135 -10.84 -5.52 -6.93
N ALA A 136 -10.11 -4.71 -6.17
CA ALA A 136 -9.14 -5.21 -5.20
C ALA A 136 -8.97 -4.23 -4.04
N TYR A 137 -8.59 -4.75 -2.88
CA TYR A 137 -8.21 -3.97 -1.72
C TYR A 137 -7.01 -4.61 -1.01
N LEU A 138 -6.33 -3.80 -0.21
CA LEU A 138 -5.17 -4.24 0.58
C LEU A 138 -5.65 -5.04 1.80
N LYS A 139 -5.33 -6.34 1.84
CA LYS A 139 -5.67 -7.24 2.96
C LYS A 139 -4.62 -7.24 4.05
N TYR A 140 -3.34 -7.22 3.65
CA TYR A 140 -2.18 -7.23 4.54
C TYR A 140 -1.09 -6.32 4.02
N LEU A 141 -0.36 -5.68 4.93
CA LEU A 141 0.79 -4.83 4.62
C LEU A 141 1.86 -4.92 5.70
N GLU A 142 3.07 -5.20 5.28
CA GLU A 142 4.26 -5.12 6.12
C GLU A 142 5.33 -4.29 5.43
N ARG A 143 5.88 -3.29 6.13
CA ARG A 143 7.04 -2.56 5.62
C ARG A 143 8.31 -3.30 6.00
N TYR A 144 8.88 -4.02 5.05
CA TYR A 144 10.06 -4.83 5.23
C TYR A 144 11.34 -4.01 5.39
N SER A 145 11.50 -2.92 4.60
CA SER A 145 12.70 -2.09 4.70
C SER A 145 12.48 -0.62 4.35
N ILE A 146 13.38 0.23 4.85
CA ILE A 146 13.56 1.63 4.47
C ILE A 146 15.04 1.80 4.14
N GLY A 147 15.37 1.93 2.86
CA GLY A 147 16.75 1.95 2.40
C GLY A 147 17.51 0.71 2.88
N ARG A 148 18.55 0.92 3.67
CA ARG A 148 19.38 -0.17 4.22
C ARG A 148 18.83 -0.78 5.51
N LEU A 149 17.83 -0.16 6.13
CA LEU A 149 17.24 -0.67 7.38
C LEU A 149 16.18 -1.72 7.02
N SER A 150 16.41 -2.95 7.50
CA SER A 150 15.49 -4.09 7.32
C SER A 150 14.87 -4.48 8.64
N ILE A 151 13.63 -4.99 8.59
CA ILE A 151 12.93 -5.55 9.76
C ILE A 151 13.70 -6.76 10.35
N GLU A 152 14.48 -7.47 9.54
CA GLU A 152 15.31 -8.60 9.99
C GLU A 152 16.36 -8.19 11.03
N ASN A 153 16.82 -6.93 10.96
CA ASN A 153 17.79 -6.37 11.88
C ASN A 153 17.11 -5.56 13.00
N ALA A 154 15.79 -5.54 13.06
CA ALA A 154 15.05 -4.83 14.09
C ALA A 154 14.93 -5.70 15.36
N TYR A 155 14.99 -5.04 16.51
CA TYR A 155 14.68 -5.67 17.79
C TYR A 155 13.15 -5.66 18.02
N SER A 156 12.61 -6.75 18.57
CA SER A 156 11.30 -6.69 19.22
C SER A 156 11.39 -5.81 20.46
N LEU A 157 10.23 -5.26 20.89
CA LEU A 157 10.19 -4.42 22.09
C LEU A 157 10.76 -5.17 23.31
N ASP A 158 10.38 -6.43 23.52
CA ASP A 158 10.85 -7.25 24.63
C ASP A 158 12.38 -7.47 24.60
N LYS A 159 12.94 -7.66 23.39
CA LYS A 159 14.38 -7.83 23.23
C LYS A 159 15.14 -6.51 23.49
N LEU A 160 14.57 -5.39 23.04
CA LEU A 160 15.16 -4.08 23.28
C LEU A 160 15.13 -3.73 24.77
N GLU A 161 14.00 -3.99 25.45
CA GLU A 161 13.85 -3.76 26.88
C GLU A 161 14.88 -4.54 27.71
N LYS A 162 15.06 -5.83 27.39
CA LYS A 162 16.09 -6.66 28.03
C LYS A 162 17.51 -6.13 27.83
N GLN A 163 17.81 -5.55 26.66
CA GLN A 163 19.14 -5.00 26.39
C GLN A 163 19.40 -3.63 27.04
N LEU A 164 18.35 -2.86 27.29
CA LEU A 164 18.50 -1.52 27.90
C LEU A 164 18.56 -1.57 29.44
N PHE A 165 17.98 -2.61 30.04
CA PHE A 165 17.82 -2.74 31.48
C PHE A 165 18.55 -3.97 32.08
N SER A 166 19.34 -4.68 31.28
CA SER A 166 20.33 -5.67 31.72
C SER A 166 21.73 -5.02 31.85
#